data_e3c29947d94e6a0a690faa86e2338757
#
_entry.id   e3c29947d94e6a0a690faa86e2338757
#
_cell.length_a   1.000
_cell.length_b   1.000
_cell.length_c   1.000
_cell.angle_alpha   90.00
_cell.angle_beta   90.00
_cell.angle_gamma   90.00
#
_symmetry.space_group_name_H-M   'P 1'
#
loop_
_entity.id
_entity.type
_entity.pdbx_description
1 polymer ?
#
loop_
_entity_poly.entity_id
_entity_poly.type
_entity_poly.pdbx_seq_one_letter_code
_entity_poly.pdbx_strand_id
1 'polypeptide(L)'
;MQQQALQAAAQAYSTNVLAKYPWIDQGFLVPDPVPEELTLPFRELAQKYNFSALLAVIAQFNWWTGDISTIPALYGIKGLGPGLLRSLFGEFILSANGDTRAIYDAAAGVLGDSVLLDSDVVEVKRDVKIDEKTTSGVTVLVKQPGGSHKLIRARKLIVAIPPTMENIASYDLTANESALFSKFSALGYWAGVATVHGLNTSLTNVGAQTPFNQPAIPGTNGFNSAGSPGDFLVAVGFQDTDYTEEDAKAVLVKNLATLAAVGAVPKDAAETVTFPYVSDHKPYCVRVSAEEIKGGFYSKLLALEGARNTYWAGATFSGHNSALVWSFNEGTVLPGLKKDLGL
;
A
#
# COMPACT_ATOMS: atom_id res chain seq x y z
N MET A 1 -7.14 33.04 -5.94
CA MET A 1 -8.05 32.18 -6.74
C MET A 1 -7.75 30.69 -6.58
N GLN A 2 -6.55 30.19 -6.79
CA GLN A 2 -6.24 28.75 -6.69
C GLN A 2 -6.43 28.19 -5.28
N GLN A 3 -5.98 28.89 -4.25
CA GLN A 3 -6.14 28.46 -2.85
C GLN A 3 -7.61 28.39 -2.41
N GLN A 4 -8.42 29.35 -2.85
CA GLN A 4 -9.87 29.35 -2.54
C GLN A 4 -10.59 28.19 -3.22
N ALA A 5 -10.22 27.88 -4.48
CA ALA A 5 -10.77 26.72 -5.20
C ALA A 5 -10.40 25.40 -4.51
N LEU A 6 -9.17 25.27 -4.00
CA LEU A 6 -8.72 24.08 -3.27
C LEU A 6 -9.47 23.93 -1.93
N GLN A 7 -9.66 25.02 -1.18
CA GLN A 7 -10.43 24.99 0.07
C GLN A 7 -11.90 24.62 -0.17
N ALA A 8 -12.53 25.20 -1.21
CA ALA A 8 -13.91 24.87 -1.57
C ALA A 8 -14.04 23.39 -1.98
N ALA A 9 -13.07 22.87 -2.74
CA ALA A 9 -13.03 21.47 -3.14
C ALA A 9 -12.83 20.54 -1.93
N ALA A 10 -11.96 20.89 -0.99
CA ALA A 10 -11.75 20.13 0.24
C ALA A 10 -13.02 20.08 1.11
N GLN A 11 -13.72 21.21 1.24
CA GLN A 11 -15.00 21.27 1.95
C GLN A 11 -16.07 20.42 1.26
N ALA A 12 -16.19 20.53 -0.07
CA ALA A 12 -17.14 19.74 -0.85
C ALA A 12 -16.86 18.23 -0.74
N TYR A 13 -15.60 17.84 -0.81
CA TYR A 13 -15.16 16.46 -0.63
C TYR A 13 -15.48 15.92 0.77
N SER A 14 -15.14 16.67 1.81
CA SER A 14 -15.42 16.30 3.20
C SER A 14 -16.92 16.11 3.44
N THR A 15 -17.74 17.07 2.99
CA THR A 15 -19.20 17.09 3.26
C THR A 15 -19.95 16.08 2.39
N ASN A 16 -19.63 15.99 1.10
CA ASN A 16 -20.44 15.24 0.15
C ASN A 16 -19.94 13.82 -0.12
N VAL A 17 -18.68 13.52 0.23
CA VAL A 17 -18.07 12.21 0.01
C VAL A 17 -17.67 11.55 1.33
N LEU A 18 -16.74 12.13 2.09
CA LEU A 18 -16.23 11.48 3.30
C LEU A 18 -17.30 11.24 4.37
N ALA A 19 -18.24 12.18 4.52
CA ALA A 19 -19.35 12.01 5.47
C ALA A 19 -20.26 10.82 5.16
N LYS A 20 -20.30 10.35 3.91
CA LYS A 20 -21.09 9.16 3.50
C LYS A 20 -20.37 7.85 3.83
N TYR A 21 -19.04 7.87 3.93
CA TYR A 21 -18.21 6.68 4.10
C TYR A 21 -17.36 6.75 5.38
N PRO A 22 -17.97 6.85 6.58
CA PRO A 22 -17.24 7.02 7.85
C PRO A 22 -16.31 5.84 8.15
N TRP A 23 -16.54 4.69 7.53
CA TRP A 23 -15.74 3.47 7.66
C TRP A 23 -14.44 3.50 6.81
N ILE A 24 -14.28 4.49 5.92
CA ILE A 24 -13.24 4.45 4.88
C ILE A 24 -11.81 4.29 5.45
N ASP A 25 -11.54 4.83 6.62
CA ASP A 25 -10.24 4.68 7.30
C ASP A 25 -10.12 3.39 8.14
N GLN A 26 -11.21 2.61 8.27
CA GLN A 26 -11.25 1.41 9.12
C GLN A 26 -11.05 0.09 8.37
N GLY A 27 -10.88 0.12 7.06
CA GLY A 27 -10.75 -1.05 6.21
C GLY A 27 -11.57 -0.93 4.92
N PHE A 28 -11.67 -2.02 4.18
CA PHE A 28 -12.58 -2.11 3.03
C PHE A 28 -13.97 -2.59 3.48
N LEU A 29 -14.55 -1.93 4.49
CA LEU A 29 -15.88 -2.25 5.05
C LEU A 29 -17.00 -1.77 4.11
N VAL A 30 -16.89 -2.15 2.83
CA VAL A 30 -17.82 -1.75 1.78
C VAL A 30 -19.20 -2.35 2.05
N PRO A 31 -20.27 -1.52 2.15
CA PRO A 31 -21.61 -2.03 2.42
C PRO A 31 -22.16 -2.88 1.28
N ASP A 32 -23.12 -3.72 1.61
CA ASP A 32 -23.92 -4.50 0.66
C ASP A 32 -25.40 -4.05 0.78
N PRO A 33 -26.03 -3.56 -0.29
CA PRO A 33 -25.50 -3.39 -1.65
C PRO A 33 -24.41 -2.32 -1.75
N VAL A 34 -23.45 -2.53 -2.66
CA VAL A 34 -22.35 -1.60 -2.90
C VAL A 34 -22.88 -0.30 -3.50
N PRO A 35 -22.58 0.88 -2.92
CA PRO A 35 -22.94 2.16 -3.52
C PRO A 35 -22.30 2.31 -4.91
N GLU A 36 -23.12 2.56 -5.93
CA GLU A 36 -22.69 2.65 -7.32
C GLU A 36 -21.54 3.65 -7.51
N GLU A 37 -21.58 4.77 -6.80
CA GLU A 37 -20.58 5.83 -6.91
C GLU A 37 -19.15 5.40 -6.46
N LEU A 38 -19.01 4.33 -5.69
CA LEU A 38 -17.68 3.76 -5.32
C LEU A 38 -16.99 3.07 -6.50
N THR A 39 -17.74 2.72 -7.52
CA THR A 39 -17.24 2.04 -8.72
C THR A 39 -17.03 2.98 -9.92
N LEU A 40 -17.47 4.23 -9.82
CA LEU A 40 -17.22 5.24 -10.85
C LEU A 40 -15.72 5.51 -11.00
N PRO A 41 -15.25 5.93 -12.19
CA PRO A 41 -13.94 6.57 -12.31
C PRO A 41 -13.83 7.73 -11.31
N PHE A 42 -12.71 7.81 -10.59
CA PHE A 42 -12.60 8.79 -9.49
C PHE A 42 -12.77 10.25 -9.97
N ARG A 43 -12.34 10.57 -11.21
CA ARG A 43 -12.59 11.88 -11.82
C ARG A 43 -14.07 12.20 -11.96
N GLU A 44 -14.91 11.20 -12.25
CA GLU A 44 -16.36 11.40 -12.40
C GLU A 44 -17.02 11.67 -11.05
N LEU A 45 -16.58 10.96 -10.01
CA LEU A 45 -16.99 11.29 -8.65
C LEU A 45 -16.57 12.71 -8.27
N ALA A 46 -15.35 13.13 -8.64
CA ALA A 46 -14.85 14.47 -8.36
C ALA A 46 -15.65 15.57 -9.08
N GLN A 47 -16.05 15.31 -10.30
CA GLN A 47 -16.94 16.22 -11.06
C GLN A 47 -18.33 16.29 -10.41
N LYS A 48 -18.92 15.13 -10.08
CA LYS A 48 -20.25 15.02 -9.45
C LYS A 48 -20.36 15.83 -8.16
N TYR A 49 -19.30 15.85 -7.35
CA TYR A 49 -19.29 16.52 -6.04
C TYR A 49 -18.42 17.78 -5.99
N ASN A 50 -18.00 18.32 -7.13
CA ASN A 50 -17.27 19.58 -7.26
C ASN A 50 -15.95 19.63 -6.48
N PHE A 51 -15.18 18.52 -6.43
CA PHE A 51 -13.87 18.51 -5.79
C PHE A 51 -12.70 18.25 -6.76
N SER A 52 -12.90 18.45 -8.07
CA SER A 52 -11.87 18.18 -9.09
C SER A 52 -10.55 18.93 -8.86
N ALA A 53 -10.58 20.09 -8.19
CA ALA A 53 -9.36 20.82 -7.83
C ALA A 53 -8.45 20.06 -6.85
N LEU A 54 -8.97 19.08 -6.10
CA LEU A 54 -8.16 18.22 -5.23
C LEU A 54 -7.40 17.13 -5.99
N LEU A 55 -7.81 16.75 -7.19
CA LEU A 55 -7.22 15.61 -7.90
C LEU A 55 -5.73 15.81 -8.18
N ALA A 56 -5.31 17.04 -8.49
CA ALA A 56 -3.89 17.33 -8.66
C ALA A 56 -3.07 17.12 -7.38
N VAL A 57 -3.64 17.47 -6.22
CA VAL A 57 -3.01 17.24 -4.90
C VAL A 57 -2.96 15.76 -4.61
N ILE A 58 -4.09 15.05 -4.79
CA ILE A 58 -4.17 13.59 -4.57
C ILE A 58 -3.19 12.86 -5.49
N ALA A 59 -3.09 13.26 -6.75
CA ALA A 59 -2.16 12.69 -7.71
C ALA A 59 -0.69 12.84 -7.30
N GLN A 60 -0.31 13.94 -6.65
CA GLN A 60 1.06 14.14 -6.14
C GLN A 60 1.35 13.30 -4.90
N PHE A 61 0.38 13.14 -4.00
CA PHE A 61 0.55 12.34 -2.77
C PHE A 61 0.43 10.83 -3.02
N ASN A 62 -0.42 10.43 -3.96
CA ASN A 62 -0.80 9.03 -4.17
C ASN A 62 -0.62 8.60 -5.65
N TRP A 63 0.34 9.17 -6.38
CA TRP A 63 0.58 8.88 -7.79
C TRP A 63 0.83 7.39 -8.07
N TRP A 64 1.35 6.64 -7.10
CA TRP A 64 1.59 5.21 -7.17
C TRP A 64 0.33 4.34 -7.08
N THR A 65 -0.85 4.94 -6.89
CA THR A 65 -2.13 4.19 -6.89
C THR A 65 -2.67 3.92 -8.29
N GLY A 66 -1.94 4.30 -9.32
CA GLY A 66 -2.34 4.24 -10.73
C GLY A 66 -2.95 5.54 -11.22
N ASP A 67 -3.53 5.53 -12.41
CA ASP A 67 -4.14 6.73 -13.02
C ASP A 67 -5.31 7.23 -12.18
N ILE A 68 -5.12 8.36 -11.50
CA ILE A 68 -6.10 8.99 -10.61
C ILE A 68 -7.42 9.33 -11.33
N SER A 69 -7.38 9.47 -12.65
CA SER A 69 -8.56 9.80 -13.43
C SER A 69 -9.47 8.60 -13.68
N THR A 70 -8.95 7.39 -13.69
CA THR A 70 -9.65 6.16 -14.09
C THR A 70 -9.80 5.12 -12.98
N ILE A 71 -9.03 5.20 -11.90
CA ILE A 71 -9.20 4.26 -10.79
C ILE A 71 -10.61 4.31 -10.23
N PRO A 72 -11.17 3.18 -9.75
CA PRO A 72 -12.43 3.18 -9.02
C PRO A 72 -12.43 4.16 -7.85
N ALA A 73 -13.51 4.91 -7.69
CA ALA A 73 -13.64 5.93 -6.66
C ALA A 73 -13.35 5.43 -5.24
N LEU A 74 -13.67 4.16 -4.95
CA LEU A 74 -13.32 3.52 -3.68
C LEU A 74 -11.82 3.70 -3.35
N TYR A 75 -10.93 3.43 -4.31
CA TYR A 75 -9.48 3.55 -4.08
C TYR A 75 -9.01 5.00 -4.02
N GLY A 76 -9.62 5.87 -4.83
CA GLY A 76 -9.35 7.31 -4.77
C GLY A 76 -9.71 7.92 -3.42
N ILE A 77 -10.88 7.55 -2.86
CA ILE A 77 -11.33 7.99 -1.53
C ILE A 77 -10.42 7.41 -0.44
N LYS A 78 -10.02 6.12 -0.54
CA LYS A 78 -9.06 5.49 0.36
C LYS A 78 -7.72 6.23 0.38
N GLY A 79 -7.29 6.74 -0.77
CA GLY A 79 -6.05 7.51 -0.91
C GLY A 79 -6.07 8.88 -0.20
N LEU A 80 -7.25 9.43 0.09
CA LEU A 80 -7.42 10.69 0.82
C LEU A 80 -8.59 10.59 1.81
N GLY A 81 -8.50 9.67 2.75
CA GLY A 81 -9.50 9.51 3.82
C GLY A 81 -9.48 10.65 4.84
N PRO A 82 -10.42 10.64 5.79
CA PRO A 82 -10.55 11.69 6.81
C PRO A 82 -9.27 11.94 7.61
N GLY A 83 -8.51 10.88 7.93
CA GLY A 83 -7.26 10.98 8.68
C GLY A 83 -6.20 11.76 7.91
N LEU A 84 -5.95 11.38 6.65
CA LEU A 84 -4.97 12.07 5.82
C LEU A 84 -5.40 13.50 5.50
N LEU A 85 -6.70 13.72 5.21
CA LEU A 85 -7.21 15.07 4.95
C LEU A 85 -6.98 16.00 6.15
N ARG A 86 -7.22 15.52 7.37
CA ARG A 86 -6.91 16.30 8.59
C ARG A 86 -5.42 16.61 8.71
N SER A 87 -4.56 15.64 8.42
CA SER A 87 -3.10 15.82 8.49
C SER A 87 -2.57 16.83 7.46
N LEU A 88 -3.20 16.93 6.28
CA LEU A 88 -2.83 17.93 5.27
C LEU A 88 -3.12 19.38 5.70
N PHE A 89 -4.12 19.58 6.55
CA PHE A 89 -4.51 20.90 7.07
C PHE A 89 -4.09 21.14 8.54
N GLY A 90 -3.47 20.15 9.16
CA GLY A 90 -3.00 20.17 10.55
C GLY A 90 -1.51 19.86 10.63
N GLU A 91 -1.16 18.98 11.56
CA GLU A 91 0.22 18.57 11.79
C GLU A 91 0.39 17.08 11.54
N PHE A 92 1.47 16.72 10.85
CA PHE A 92 1.94 15.35 10.76
C PHE A 92 2.76 15.00 12.00
N ILE A 93 2.48 13.84 12.59
CA ILE A 93 3.35 13.26 13.62
C ILE A 93 4.49 12.51 12.92
N LEU A 94 5.72 12.90 13.23
CA LEU A 94 6.93 12.28 12.71
C LEU A 94 7.74 11.70 13.88
N SER A 95 8.56 10.69 13.60
CA SER A 95 9.51 10.20 14.61
C SER A 95 10.53 11.30 14.92
N ALA A 96 10.85 11.51 16.21
CA ALA A 96 11.72 12.59 16.66
C ALA A 96 13.14 12.52 16.06
N ASN A 97 13.62 11.32 15.77
CA ASN A 97 14.94 11.06 15.18
C ASN A 97 14.90 10.72 13.68
N GLY A 98 13.72 10.83 13.03
CA GLY A 98 13.54 10.45 11.62
C GLY A 98 13.54 8.93 11.38
N ASP A 99 13.69 8.11 12.41
CA ASP A 99 13.74 6.66 12.30
C ASP A 99 12.43 6.01 12.73
N THR A 100 11.62 5.61 11.76
CA THR A 100 10.36 4.87 12.00
C THR A 100 10.60 3.39 12.23
N ARG A 101 11.76 2.85 11.88
CA ARG A 101 12.13 1.45 12.10
C ARG A 101 12.26 1.12 13.59
N ALA A 102 12.62 2.10 14.41
CA ALA A 102 12.80 1.93 15.86
C ALA A 102 11.57 1.30 16.57
N ILE A 103 10.35 1.54 16.06
CA ILE A 103 9.11 0.92 16.57
C ILE A 103 9.14 -0.60 16.38
N TYR A 104 9.56 -1.05 15.20
CA TYR A 104 9.61 -2.47 14.84
C TYR A 104 10.77 -3.17 15.53
N ASP A 105 11.92 -2.50 15.68
CA ASP A 105 13.07 -3.03 16.42
C ASP A 105 12.71 -3.21 17.92
N ALA A 106 11.98 -2.27 18.50
CA ALA A 106 11.46 -2.39 19.87
C ALA A 106 10.47 -3.57 20.00
N ALA A 107 9.55 -3.73 19.04
CA ALA A 107 8.62 -4.85 19.02
C ALA A 107 9.35 -6.20 18.87
N ALA A 108 10.34 -6.28 17.98
CA ALA A 108 11.19 -7.47 17.82
C ALA A 108 11.94 -7.80 19.11
N GLY A 109 12.45 -6.78 19.83
CA GLY A 109 13.08 -6.96 21.14
C GLY A 109 12.15 -7.56 22.20
N VAL A 110 10.87 -7.16 22.20
CA VAL A 110 9.84 -7.74 23.10
C VAL A 110 9.54 -9.19 22.74
N LEU A 111 9.47 -9.51 21.44
CA LEU A 111 9.12 -10.85 20.94
C LEU A 111 10.31 -11.83 21.02
N GLY A 112 11.54 -11.32 21.00
CA GLY A 112 12.77 -12.11 21.13
C GLY A 112 12.83 -13.26 20.13
N ASP A 113 13.14 -14.47 20.61
CA ASP A 113 13.27 -15.69 19.81
C ASP A 113 12.00 -16.16 19.09
N SER A 114 10.87 -15.48 19.33
CA SER A 114 9.62 -15.73 18.59
C SER A 114 9.65 -15.10 17.19
N VAL A 115 10.57 -14.17 16.92
CA VAL A 115 10.76 -13.57 15.59
C VAL A 115 11.68 -14.48 14.76
N LEU A 116 11.20 -14.94 13.63
CA LEU A 116 11.96 -15.78 12.69
C LEU A 116 12.24 -14.94 11.43
N LEU A 117 13.42 -14.35 11.37
CA LEU A 117 13.90 -13.61 10.20
C LEU A 117 14.49 -14.57 9.16
N ASP A 118 14.62 -14.09 7.93
CA ASP A 118 15.22 -14.82 6.79
C ASP A 118 14.64 -16.24 6.63
N SER A 119 13.32 -16.33 6.79
CA SER A 119 12.61 -17.60 6.88
C SER A 119 11.46 -17.66 5.85
N ASP A 120 11.40 -18.75 5.08
CA ASP A 120 10.40 -18.95 4.04
C ASP A 120 9.26 -19.84 4.55
N VAL A 121 8.01 -19.46 4.32
CA VAL A 121 6.84 -20.31 4.56
C VAL A 121 6.72 -21.32 3.43
N VAL A 122 6.96 -22.59 3.75
CA VAL A 122 6.98 -23.71 2.78
C VAL A 122 5.62 -24.37 2.63
N GLU A 123 4.88 -24.51 3.71
CA GLU A 123 3.54 -25.13 3.72
C GLU A 123 2.71 -24.56 4.86
N VAL A 124 1.44 -24.29 4.58
CA VAL A 124 0.43 -23.93 5.57
C VAL A 124 -0.74 -24.90 5.46
N LYS A 125 -1.10 -25.56 6.55
CA LYS A 125 -2.31 -26.37 6.67
C LYS A 125 -3.19 -25.84 7.78
N ARG A 126 -4.45 -25.61 7.46
CA ARG A 126 -5.45 -25.05 8.36
C ARG A 126 -6.53 -26.05 8.67
N ASP A 127 -7.24 -25.88 9.79
CA ASP A 127 -8.24 -26.81 10.32
C ASP A 127 -7.67 -28.20 10.63
N VAL A 128 -6.43 -28.24 11.08
CA VAL A 128 -5.77 -29.49 11.46
C VAL A 128 -5.75 -29.68 12.99
N LYS A 129 -5.71 -30.93 13.44
CA LYS A 129 -5.48 -31.26 14.83
C LYS A 129 -4.04 -30.91 15.22
N ILE A 130 -3.85 -30.04 16.21
CA ILE A 130 -2.51 -29.60 16.65
C ILE A 130 -2.04 -30.30 17.94
N ASP A 131 -2.95 -30.69 18.79
CA ASP A 131 -2.71 -31.51 20.00
C ASP A 131 -3.97 -32.24 20.45
N GLU A 132 -3.92 -32.94 21.61
CA GLU A 132 -5.06 -33.70 22.12
C GLU A 132 -6.24 -32.83 22.55
N LYS A 133 -5.99 -31.59 22.97
CA LYS A 133 -7.00 -30.62 23.45
C LYS A 133 -7.51 -29.72 22.35
N THR A 134 -6.64 -29.41 21.36
CA THR A 134 -6.96 -28.49 20.26
C THR A 134 -7.16 -29.27 18.98
N THR A 135 -8.43 -29.54 18.67
CA THR A 135 -8.85 -30.37 17.51
C THR A 135 -8.83 -29.62 16.19
N SER A 136 -8.80 -28.27 16.22
CA SER A 136 -8.74 -27.41 15.03
C SER A 136 -7.77 -26.26 15.27
N GLY A 137 -6.76 -26.15 14.43
CA GLY A 137 -5.73 -25.12 14.46
C GLY A 137 -4.97 -25.08 13.14
N VAL A 138 -3.77 -24.55 13.16
CA VAL A 138 -2.93 -24.33 11.98
C VAL A 138 -1.55 -24.93 12.19
N THR A 139 -0.98 -25.55 11.15
CA THR A 139 0.44 -25.87 11.07
C THR A 139 1.12 -25.07 9.98
N VAL A 140 2.28 -24.54 10.29
CA VAL A 140 3.13 -23.78 9.35
C VAL A 140 4.51 -24.41 9.32
N LEU A 141 4.93 -24.91 8.18
CA LEU A 141 6.28 -25.38 7.94
C LEU A 141 7.12 -24.22 7.43
N VAL A 142 8.17 -23.89 8.15
CA VAL A 142 9.08 -22.78 7.83
C VAL A 142 10.47 -23.33 7.56
N LYS A 143 11.05 -22.89 6.44
CA LYS A 143 12.47 -23.11 6.12
C LYS A 143 13.28 -21.95 6.68
N GLN A 144 14.28 -22.25 7.48
CA GLN A 144 15.16 -21.28 8.13
C GLN A 144 16.51 -21.15 7.41
N PRO A 145 17.31 -20.11 7.71
CA PRO A 145 18.69 -20.02 7.26
C PRO A 145 19.46 -21.32 7.55
N GLY A 146 20.33 -21.72 6.62
CA GLY A 146 21.04 -23.00 6.71
C GLY A 146 20.23 -24.22 6.29
N GLY A 147 18.98 -24.05 5.82
CA GLY A 147 18.18 -25.11 5.23
C GLY A 147 17.42 -26.00 6.22
N SER A 148 17.49 -25.72 7.53
CA SER A 148 16.70 -26.42 8.53
C SER A 148 15.20 -26.06 8.41
N HIS A 149 14.34 -26.96 8.84
CA HIS A 149 12.89 -26.75 8.83
C HIS A 149 12.34 -26.71 10.26
N LYS A 150 11.42 -25.80 10.53
CA LYS A 150 10.68 -25.68 11.79
C LYS A 150 9.19 -25.84 11.53
N LEU A 151 8.55 -26.78 12.24
CA LEU A 151 7.10 -26.93 12.22
C LEU A 151 6.50 -26.16 13.40
N ILE A 152 5.69 -25.15 13.07
CA ILE A 152 4.95 -24.35 14.04
C ILE A 152 3.53 -24.88 14.11
N ARG A 153 3.00 -25.06 15.33
CA ARG A 153 1.60 -25.39 15.59
C ARG A 153 0.96 -24.25 16.35
N ALA A 154 -0.15 -23.73 15.84
CA ALA A 154 -0.82 -22.56 16.40
C ALA A 154 -2.34 -22.74 16.42
N ARG A 155 -3.01 -22.11 17.38
CA ARG A 155 -4.47 -22.08 17.41
C ARG A 155 -5.04 -21.18 16.29
N LYS A 156 -4.35 -20.11 15.99
CA LYS A 156 -4.77 -19.12 14.99
C LYS A 156 -3.55 -18.64 14.19
N LEU A 157 -3.79 -18.23 12.95
CA LEU A 157 -2.83 -17.63 12.03
C LEU A 157 -3.29 -16.24 11.64
N ILE A 158 -2.38 -15.28 11.64
CA ILE A 158 -2.59 -13.97 11.01
C ILE A 158 -1.67 -13.87 9.79
N VAL A 159 -2.26 -13.63 8.62
CA VAL A 159 -1.55 -13.45 7.36
C VAL A 159 -1.51 -11.96 7.04
N ALA A 160 -0.32 -11.36 7.06
CA ALA A 160 -0.13 -9.92 6.85
C ALA A 160 0.55 -9.59 5.50
N ILE A 161 0.82 -10.60 4.67
CA ILE A 161 1.33 -10.42 3.31
C ILE A 161 0.16 -10.24 2.32
N PRO A 162 0.36 -9.54 1.19
CA PRO A 162 -0.66 -9.46 0.14
C PRO A 162 -1.01 -10.87 -0.38
N PRO A 163 -2.28 -11.28 -0.35
CA PRO A 163 -2.67 -12.64 -0.72
C PRO A 163 -2.81 -12.80 -2.25
N THR A 164 -1.75 -12.46 -2.99
CA THR A 164 -1.67 -12.82 -4.41
C THR A 164 -1.45 -14.32 -4.54
N MET A 165 -1.86 -14.93 -5.65
CA MET A 165 -1.73 -16.38 -5.86
C MET A 165 -0.28 -16.87 -5.74
N GLU A 166 0.69 -16.01 -6.05
CA GLU A 166 2.12 -16.27 -5.87
C GLU A 166 2.50 -16.32 -4.39
N ASN A 167 2.13 -15.29 -3.61
CA ASN A 167 2.52 -15.17 -2.20
C ASN A 167 1.89 -16.24 -1.30
N ILE A 168 0.73 -16.77 -1.70
CA ILE A 168 0.01 -17.78 -0.92
C ILE A 168 0.01 -19.17 -1.59
N ALA A 169 0.92 -19.40 -2.53
CA ALA A 169 1.03 -20.69 -3.23
C ALA A 169 1.29 -21.89 -2.28
N SER A 170 1.89 -21.63 -1.10
CA SER A 170 2.15 -22.64 -0.07
C SER A 170 0.94 -22.94 0.86
N TYR A 171 -0.22 -22.29 0.64
CA TYR A 171 -1.40 -22.43 1.49
C TYR A 171 -2.39 -23.44 0.94
N ASP A 172 -3.09 -24.14 1.83
CA ASP A 172 -4.18 -25.09 1.51
C ASP A 172 -5.48 -24.36 1.18
N LEU A 173 -5.49 -23.58 0.11
CA LEU A 173 -6.64 -22.74 -0.26
C LEU A 173 -7.87 -23.59 -0.60
N THR A 174 -9.04 -23.11 -0.16
CA THR A 174 -10.32 -23.59 -0.68
C THR A 174 -10.58 -23.05 -2.08
N ALA A 175 -11.52 -23.68 -2.80
CA ALA A 175 -11.94 -23.18 -4.11
C ALA A 175 -12.47 -21.73 -4.04
N ASN A 176 -13.16 -21.36 -2.94
CA ASN A 176 -13.68 -20.02 -2.72
C ASN A 176 -12.54 -19.00 -2.50
N GLU A 177 -11.56 -19.33 -1.66
CA GLU A 177 -10.38 -18.48 -1.43
C GLU A 177 -9.59 -18.29 -2.73
N SER A 178 -9.33 -19.37 -3.46
CA SER A 178 -8.65 -19.29 -4.77
C SER A 178 -9.41 -18.42 -5.76
N ALA A 179 -10.74 -18.55 -5.82
CA ALA A 179 -11.58 -17.74 -6.70
C ALA A 179 -11.59 -16.25 -6.31
N LEU A 180 -11.47 -15.91 -5.03
CA LEU A 180 -11.36 -14.53 -4.56
C LEU A 180 -9.96 -13.96 -4.83
N PHE A 181 -8.93 -14.65 -4.38
CA PHE A 181 -7.56 -14.14 -4.47
C PHE A 181 -7.04 -14.04 -5.90
N SER A 182 -7.50 -14.91 -6.81
CA SER A 182 -7.16 -14.82 -8.24
C SER A 182 -7.69 -13.56 -8.95
N LYS A 183 -8.62 -12.81 -8.31
CA LYS A 183 -9.15 -11.55 -8.85
C LYS A 183 -8.27 -10.34 -8.57
N PHE A 184 -7.30 -10.47 -7.69
CA PHE A 184 -6.39 -9.39 -7.39
C PHE A 184 -5.46 -9.08 -8.56
N SER A 185 -5.28 -7.79 -8.80
CA SER A 185 -4.21 -7.21 -9.59
C SER A 185 -3.33 -6.34 -8.70
N ALA A 186 -2.10 -6.12 -9.10
CA ALA A 186 -1.15 -5.32 -8.35
C ALA A 186 -0.39 -4.37 -9.27
N LEU A 187 0.11 -3.30 -8.69
CA LEU A 187 1.05 -2.38 -9.31
C LEU A 187 2.47 -2.71 -8.87
N GLY A 188 3.44 -2.15 -9.58
CA GLY A 188 4.83 -2.14 -9.17
C GLY A 188 5.19 -0.84 -8.47
N TYR A 189 5.99 -0.94 -7.43
CA TYR A 189 6.55 0.20 -6.72
C TYR A 189 7.95 -0.13 -6.23
N TRP A 190 8.93 0.61 -6.76
CA TRP A 190 10.32 0.53 -6.36
C TRP A 190 10.73 1.84 -5.71
N ALA A 191 11.47 1.78 -4.62
CA ALA A 191 11.94 2.96 -3.90
C ALA A 191 13.42 2.82 -3.53
N GLY A 192 14.08 3.94 -3.29
CA GLY A 192 15.48 3.93 -2.91
C GLY A 192 16.01 5.29 -2.54
N VAL A 193 17.32 5.31 -2.32
CA VAL A 193 18.11 6.54 -2.19
C VAL A 193 18.97 6.66 -3.43
N ALA A 194 18.92 7.81 -4.10
CA ALA A 194 19.81 8.18 -5.18
C ALA A 194 20.77 9.26 -4.70
N THR A 195 22.08 9.06 -4.88
CA THR A 195 23.09 10.09 -4.65
C THR A 195 23.38 10.81 -5.97
N VAL A 196 23.03 12.10 -6.04
CA VAL A 196 23.17 12.97 -7.23
C VAL A 196 24.08 14.13 -6.87
N HIS A 197 25.34 14.06 -7.26
CA HIS A 197 26.32 15.11 -6.98
C HIS A 197 25.91 16.45 -7.65
N GLY A 198 26.00 17.55 -6.90
CA GLY A 198 25.70 18.89 -7.37
C GLY A 198 24.19 19.23 -7.46
N LEU A 199 23.29 18.30 -7.15
CA LEU A 199 21.89 18.60 -6.92
C LEU A 199 21.71 19.00 -5.44
N ASN A 200 21.19 20.21 -5.18
CA ASN A 200 21.10 20.78 -3.83
C ASN A 200 19.66 21.08 -3.41
N THR A 201 18.67 20.70 -4.21
CA THR A 201 17.26 20.97 -3.95
C THR A 201 16.41 19.79 -4.37
N SER A 202 15.29 19.60 -3.68
CA SER A 202 14.28 18.62 -4.10
C SER A 202 13.66 19.02 -5.44
N LEU A 203 13.38 18.02 -6.25
CA LEU A 203 12.70 18.18 -7.54
C LEU A 203 11.40 17.37 -7.50
N THR A 204 10.28 18.00 -7.82
CA THR A 204 8.98 17.34 -7.94
C THR A 204 8.64 17.18 -9.41
N ASN A 205 8.32 15.97 -9.83
CA ASN A 205 7.82 15.71 -11.16
C ASN A 205 6.35 16.07 -11.24
N VAL A 206 6.03 17.01 -12.13
CA VAL A 206 4.66 17.43 -12.43
C VAL A 206 4.36 17.03 -13.86
N GLY A 207 3.36 16.16 -14.05
CA GLY A 207 2.94 15.71 -15.37
C GLY A 207 2.24 16.81 -16.14
N ALA A 208 3.01 17.67 -16.81
CA ALA A 208 2.45 18.84 -17.51
C ALA A 208 1.46 18.49 -18.63
N GLN A 209 1.52 17.26 -19.16
CA GLN A 209 0.66 16.78 -20.25
C GLN A 209 -0.27 15.63 -19.83
N THR A 210 -0.27 15.28 -18.56
CA THR A 210 -1.14 14.23 -18.01
C THR A 210 -2.33 14.85 -17.27
N PRO A 211 -3.47 14.17 -17.20
CA PRO A 211 -4.60 14.65 -16.40
C PRO A 211 -4.20 14.91 -14.95
N PHE A 212 -4.64 16.05 -14.43
CA PHE A 212 -4.41 16.48 -13.04
C PHE A 212 -2.94 16.59 -12.65
N ASN A 213 -2.05 16.81 -13.63
CA ASN A 213 -0.60 16.92 -13.44
C ASN A 213 0.01 15.68 -12.74
N GLN A 214 -0.59 14.52 -12.89
CA GLN A 214 -0.05 13.28 -12.36
C GLN A 214 1.23 12.91 -13.11
N PRO A 215 2.32 12.52 -12.42
CA PRO A 215 3.48 11.93 -13.10
C PRO A 215 3.06 10.72 -13.95
N ALA A 216 3.64 10.58 -15.15
CA ALA A 216 3.39 9.44 -16.00
C ALA A 216 3.83 8.13 -15.29
N ILE A 217 3.12 7.03 -15.57
CA ILE A 217 3.47 5.69 -15.08
C ILE A 217 3.73 4.80 -16.31
N PRO A 218 4.90 4.14 -16.42
CA PRO A 218 5.99 4.13 -15.44
C PRO A 218 6.71 5.48 -15.32
N GLY A 219 7.13 5.81 -14.10
CA GLY A 219 7.79 7.08 -13.84
C GLY A 219 8.08 7.33 -12.37
N THR A 220 8.63 8.48 -12.06
CA THR A 220 8.91 8.93 -10.69
C THR A 220 8.15 10.20 -10.34
N ASN A 221 7.85 10.40 -9.05
CA ASN A 221 7.32 11.66 -8.54
C ASN A 221 8.40 12.72 -8.29
N GLY A 222 9.69 12.36 -8.36
CA GLY A 222 10.80 13.31 -8.22
C GLY A 222 11.97 12.78 -7.43
N PHE A 223 12.81 13.72 -7.01
CA PHE A 223 13.98 13.53 -6.16
C PHE A 223 13.76 14.36 -4.89
N ASN A 224 13.45 13.72 -3.77
CA ASN A 224 13.12 14.38 -2.52
C ASN A 224 14.32 14.30 -1.57
N SER A 225 14.81 15.42 -1.02
CA SER A 225 15.96 15.40 -0.10
C SER A 225 15.81 14.36 1.00
N ALA A 226 16.84 13.54 1.16
CA ALA A 226 16.91 12.52 2.22
C ALA A 226 17.49 13.05 3.55
N GLY A 227 17.76 14.35 3.62
CA GLY A 227 18.36 15.00 4.79
C GLY A 227 19.89 15.05 4.77
N SER A 228 20.57 14.21 3.97
CA SER A 228 22.00 14.26 3.71
C SER A 228 22.27 15.05 2.40
N PRO A 229 23.32 15.87 2.32
CA PRO A 229 23.65 16.56 1.09
C PRO A 229 23.93 15.60 -0.07
N GLY A 230 23.26 15.81 -1.19
CA GLY A 230 23.39 14.97 -2.39
C GLY A 230 22.56 13.69 -2.39
N ASP A 231 21.94 13.31 -1.29
CA ASP A 231 21.09 12.12 -1.20
C ASP A 231 19.61 12.47 -1.31
N PHE A 232 18.91 11.70 -2.14
CA PHE A 232 17.49 11.91 -2.44
C PHE A 232 16.71 10.62 -2.30
N LEU A 233 15.59 10.69 -1.63
CA LEU A 233 14.55 9.68 -1.70
C LEU A 233 13.95 9.69 -3.09
N VAL A 234 13.94 8.55 -3.74
CA VAL A 234 13.38 8.34 -5.07
C VAL A 234 12.43 7.16 -5.06
N ALA A 235 11.43 7.21 -5.92
CA ALA A 235 10.54 6.10 -6.14
C ALA A 235 10.11 6.03 -7.61
N VAL A 236 9.86 4.83 -8.11
CA VAL A 236 9.35 4.57 -9.45
C VAL A 236 8.11 3.70 -9.35
N GLY A 237 7.02 4.14 -9.96
CA GLY A 237 5.78 3.39 -10.07
C GLY A 237 5.67 2.70 -11.42
N PHE A 238 5.08 1.51 -11.45
CA PHE A 238 4.82 0.71 -12.63
C PHE A 238 3.34 0.30 -12.69
N GLN A 239 2.83 0.03 -13.91
CA GLN A 239 1.44 -0.38 -14.12
C GLN A 239 1.14 -1.81 -13.65
N ASP A 240 2.17 -2.63 -13.52
CA ASP A 240 2.11 -4.04 -13.09
C ASP A 240 3.38 -4.41 -12.32
N THR A 241 3.56 -5.68 -12.04
CA THR A 241 4.72 -6.23 -11.31
C THR A 241 5.84 -6.76 -12.21
N ASP A 242 5.69 -6.65 -13.53
CA ASP A 242 6.67 -7.13 -14.51
C ASP A 242 7.71 -6.04 -14.81
N TYR A 243 8.62 -5.83 -13.87
CA TYR A 243 9.77 -4.93 -14.01
C TYR A 243 10.95 -5.44 -13.19
N THR A 244 12.14 -4.96 -13.53
CA THR A 244 13.39 -5.23 -12.82
C THR A 244 13.88 -3.99 -12.07
N GLU A 245 14.85 -4.16 -11.19
CA GLU A 245 15.56 -3.06 -10.54
C GLU A 245 16.25 -2.14 -11.57
N GLU A 246 16.80 -2.73 -12.63
CA GLU A 246 17.43 -2.04 -13.73
C GLU A 246 16.44 -1.14 -14.48
N ASP A 247 15.21 -1.60 -14.69
CA ASP A 247 14.15 -0.80 -15.32
C ASP A 247 13.82 0.42 -14.46
N ALA A 248 13.72 0.25 -13.14
CA ALA A 248 13.48 1.35 -12.22
C ALA A 248 14.61 2.38 -12.21
N LYS A 249 15.86 1.93 -12.16
CA LYS A 249 17.04 2.80 -12.26
C LYS A 249 17.10 3.51 -13.59
N ALA A 250 16.78 2.84 -14.69
CA ALA A 250 16.78 3.43 -16.03
C ALA A 250 15.77 4.59 -16.17
N VAL A 251 14.61 4.51 -15.51
CA VAL A 251 13.63 5.61 -15.44
C VAL A 251 14.27 6.84 -14.78
N LEU A 252 14.96 6.68 -13.66
CA LEU A 252 15.59 7.78 -12.92
C LEU A 252 16.77 8.38 -13.71
N VAL A 253 17.62 7.54 -14.28
CA VAL A 253 18.75 7.96 -15.14
C VAL A 253 18.26 8.76 -16.34
N LYS A 254 17.20 8.31 -17.02
CA LYS A 254 16.57 9.03 -18.13
C LYS A 254 16.04 10.40 -17.72
N ASN A 255 15.43 10.50 -16.52
CA ASN A 255 14.95 11.78 -16.00
C ASN A 255 16.11 12.73 -15.68
N LEU A 256 17.20 12.24 -15.08
CA LEU A 256 18.40 13.04 -14.84
C LEU A 256 19.03 13.52 -16.15
N ALA A 257 19.11 12.68 -17.19
CA ALA A 257 19.60 13.09 -18.51
C ALA A 257 18.73 14.21 -19.11
N THR A 258 17.41 14.13 -18.96
CA THR A 258 16.47 15.16 -19.42
C THR A 258 16.69 16.47 -18.65
N LEU A 259 16.87 16.43 -17.34
CA LEU A 259 17.13 17.59 -16.50
C LEU A 259 18.51 18.21 -16.78
N ALA A 260 19.51 17.38 -17.06
CA ALA A 260 20.85 17.81 -17.46
C ALA A 260 20.84 18.55 -18.81
N ALA A 261 20.04 18.06 -19.76
CA ALA A 261 19.92 18.70 -21.09
C ALA A 261 19.36 20.13 -21.02
N VAL A 262 18.54 20.45 -19.99
CA VAL A 262 18.02 21.80 -19.77
C VAL A 262 18.80 22.59 -18.70
N GLY A 263 19.89 22.02 -18.18
CA GLY A 263 20.74 22.67 -17.17
C GLY A 263 20.18 22.73 -15.76
N ALA A 264 19.17 21.92 -15.44
CA ALA A 264 18.55 21.87 -14.13
C ALA A 264 19.36 21.03 -13.11
N VAL A 265 20.21 20.13 -13.60
CA VAL A 265 21.19 19.35 -12.83
C VAL A 265 22.54 19.35 -13.56
N PRO A 266 23.65 18.92 -12.91
CA PRO A 266 24.95 18.76 -13.58
C PRO A 266 24.85 17.90 -14.84
N LYS A 267 25.68 18.23 -15.85
CA LYS A 267 25.63 17.55 -17.16
C LYS A 267 25.90 16.03 -17.06
N ASP A 268 26.71 15.63 -16.11
CA ASP A 268 27.11 14.25 -15.85
C ASP A 268 26.23 13.53 -14.80
N ALA A 269 25.15 14.18 -14.34
CA ALA A 269 24.30 13.62 -13.29
C ALA A 269 23.74 12.24 -13.62
N ALA A 270 23.38 11.99 -14.88
CA ALA A 270 22.86 10.70 -15.34
C ALA A 270 23.93 9.60 -15.39
N GLU A 271 25.19 9.98 -15.54
CA GLU A 271 26.33 9.06 -15.65
C GLU A 271 26.95 8.75 -14.27
N THR A 272 26.82 9.69 -13.32
CA THR A 272 27.47 9.63 -12.01
C THR A 272 26.54 9.28 -10.85
N VAL A 273 25.21 9.22 -11.10
CA VAL A 273 24.24 8.84 -10.07
C VAL A 273 24.52 7.44 -9.53
N THR A 274 24.45 7.28 -8.21
CA THR A 274 24.52 5.99 -7.55
C THR A 274 23.29 5.71 -6.71
N PHE A 275 23.03 4.43 -6.41
CA PHE A 275 21.87 4.00 -5.65
C PHE A 275 22.33 3.19 -4.44
N PRO A 276 22.73 3.85 -3.34
CA PRO A 276 23.30 3.19 -2.15
C PRO A 276 22.29 2.33 -1.40
N TYR A 277 21.00 2.58 -1.56
CA TYR A 277 19.93 1.80 -0.99
C TYR A 277 18.76 1.67 -1.96
N VAL A 278 18.24 0.45 -2.08
CA VAL A 278 17.08 0.14 -2.93
C VAL A 278 16.16 -0.86 -2.24
N SER A 279 14.86 -0.77 -2.54
CA SER A 279 13.84 -1.69 -2.04
C SER A 279 12.73 -1.87 -3.07
N ASP A 280 12.44 -3.11 -3.40
CA ASP A 280 11.30 -3.48 -4.24
C ASP A 280 10.09 -3.77 -3.35
N HIS A 281 8.97 -3.11 -3.63
CA HIS A 281 7.74 -3.22 -2.86
C HIS A 281 6.61 -3.93 -3.65
N LYS A 282 6.93 -4.64 -4.73
CA LYS A 282 5.91 -5.42 -5.45
C LYS A 282 5.54 -6.69 -4.68
N PRO A 283 4.28 -7.14 -4.72
CA PRO A 283 3.11 -6.52 -5.34
C PRO A 283 2.58 -5.34 -4.51
N TYR A 284 2.36 -4.19 -5.15
CA TYR A 284 1.91 -2.96 -4.50
C TYR A 284 0.49 -2.58 -4.90
N CYS A 285 -0.26 -1.89 -4.03
CA CYS A 285 -1.64 -1.48 -4.29
C CYS A 285 -2.52 -2.62 -4.83
N VAL A 286 -2.45 -3.79 -4.17
CA VAL A 286 -3.27 -4.96 -4.52
C VAL A 286 -4.74 -4.61 -4.44
N ARG A 287 -5.47 -4.83 -5.54
CA ARG A 287 -6.83 -4.36 -5.73
C ARG A 287 -7.60 -5.18 -6.75
N VAL A 288 -8.90 -4.92 -6.88
CA VAL A 288 -9.78 -5.55 -7.87
C VAL A 288 -10.44 -4.50 -8.77
N SER A 289 -11.04 -4.94 -9.86
CA SER A 289 -11.76 -4.08 -10.81
C SER A 289 -13.04 -3.47 -10.22
N ALA A 290 -13.59 -2.45 -10.90
CA ALA A 290 -14.86 -1.84 -10.52
C ALA A 290 -16.02 -2.85 -10.53
N GLU A 291 -16.02 -3.79 -11.50
CA GLU A 291 -17.02 -4.85 -11.63
C GLU A 291 -16.96 -5.79 -10.42
N GLU A 292 -15.77 -6.15 -9.96
CA GLU A 292 -15.61 -6.99 -8.79
C GLU A 292 -16.05 -6.26 -7.50
N ILE A 293 -15.73 -4.96 -7.38
CA ILE A 293 -16.23 -4.14 -6.26
C ILE A 293 -17.76 -4.17 -6.27
N LYS A 294 -18.39 -3.88 -7.41
CA LYS A 294 -19.84 -3.87 -7.59
C LYS A 294 -20.47 -5.22 -7.29
N GLY A 295 -19.76 -6.31 -7.60
CA GLY A 295 -20.15 -7.71 -7.31
C GLY A 295 -20.01 -8.10 -5.82
N GLY A 296 -19.71 -7.17 -4.90
CA GLY A 296 -19.59 -7.41 -3.47
C GLY A 296 -18.31 -8.15 -3.08
N PHE A 297 -17.23 -7.94 -3.84
CA PHE A 297 -15.94 -8.61 -3.58
C PHE A 297 -15.46 -8.42 -2.14
N TYR A 298 -15.47 -7.18 -1.62
CA TYR A 298 -14.94 -6.90 -0.29
C TYR A 298 -15.77 -7.51 0.84
N SER A 299 -17.09 -7.60 0.68
CA SER A 299 -17.94 -8.32 1.64
C SER A 299 -17.57 -9.81 1.70
N LYS A 300 -17.32 -10.42 0.54
CA LYS A 300 -16.88 -11.83 0.44
C LYS A 300 -15.47 -12.02 0.99
N LEU A 301 -14.57 -11.07 0.75
CA LEU A 301 -13.19 -11.10 1.25
C LEU A 301 -13.17 -11.01 2.77
N LEU A 302 -13.91 -10.08 3.37
CA LEU A 302 -13.99 -9.91 4.82
C LEU A 302 -14.69 -11.08 5.53
N ALA A 303 -15.54 -11.83 4.83
CA ALA A 303 -16.13 -13.06 5.37
C ALA A 303 -15.10 -14.18 5.60
N LEU A 304 -13.87 -14.03 5.13
CA LEU A 304 -12.76 -14.96 5.41
C LEU A 304 -12.11 -14.71 6.79
N GLU A 305 -12.40 -13.58 7.46
CA GLU A 305 -11.84 -13.29 8.78
C GLU A 305 -12.29 -14.31 9.82
N GLY A 306 -11.31 -14.95 10.46
CA GLY A 306 -11.53 -16.03 11.43
C GLY A 306 -11.85 -17.40 10.82
N ALA A 307 -12.22 -17.46 9.54
CA ALA A 307 -12.47 -18.70 8.83
C ALA A 307 -11.20 -19.56 8.78
N ARG A 308 -11.35 -20.86 8.98
CA ARG A 308 -10.23 -21.82 8.98
C ARG A 308 -9.08 -21.40 9.90
N ASN A 309 -9.42 -20.85 11.07
CA ASN A 309 -8.46 -20.37 12.07
C ASN A 309 -7.49 -19.31 11.55
N THR A 310 -7.88 -18.54 10.53
CA THR A 310 -7.02 -17.56 9.85
C THR A 310 -7.66 -16.19 9.86
N TYR A 311 -6.86 -15.19 10.15
CA TYR A 311 -7.17 -13.77 10.01
C TYR A 311 -6.27 -13.15 8.96
N TRP A 312 -6.81 -12.23 8.20
CA TRP A 312 -6.11 -11.56 7.11
C TRP A 312 -5.90 -10.08 7.46
N ALA A 313 -4.70 -9.60 7.33
CA ALA A 313 -4.30 -8.24 7.72
C ALA A 313 -3.49 -7.56 6.61
N GLY A 314 -3.08 -6.33 6.86
CA GLY A 314 -2.22 -5.58 5.96
C GLY A 314 -2.98 -4.70 4.96
N ALA A 315 -2.22 -4.10 4.06
CA ALA A 315 -2.71 -3.05 3.17
C ALA A 315 -3.83 -3.49 2.21
N THR A 316 -3.84 -4.76 1.79
CA THR A 316 -4.87 -5.32 0.89
C THR A 316 -6.27 -5.31 1.52
N PHE A 317 -6.36 -5.37 2.86
CA PHE A 317 -7.61 -5.37 3.63
C PHE A 317 -7.97 -4.00 4.20
N SER A 318 -7.03 -3.07 4.23
CA SER A 318 -7.20 -1.77 4.90
C SER A 318 -6.87 -0.57 4.02
N GLY A 319 -5.71 -0.52 3.40
CA GLY A 319 -5.17 0.57 2.58
C GLY A 319 -3.67 0.75 2.79
N HIS A 320 -3.00 1.42 1.83
CA HIS A 320 -1.55 1.60 1.82
C HIS A 320 -1.08 2.76 2.71
N ASN A 321 -1.44 2.69 3.99
CA ASN A 321 -1.06 3.66 5.02
C ASN A 321 -1.04 2.93 6.37
N SER A 322 0.02 3.12 7.16
CA SER A 322 0.17 2.42 8.45
C SER A 322 -1.00 2.69 9.40
N ALA A 323 -1.52 3.92 9.45
CA ALA A 323 -2.67 4.25 10.30
C ALA A 323 -3.94 3.47 9.88
N LEU A 324 -4.15 3.25 8.57
CA LEU A 324 -5.28 2.46 8.08
C LEU A 324 -5.12 0.97 8.45
N VAL A 325 -3.91 0.44 8.33
CA VAL A 325 -3.60 -0.95 8.75
C VAL A 325 -3.86 -1.13 10.25
N TRP A 326 -3.40 -0.19 11.06
CA TRP A 326 -3.63 -0.23 12.51
C TRP A 326 -5.11 -0.12 12.86
N SER A 327 -5.84 0.82 12.25
CA SER A 327 -7.29 0.97 12.47
C SER A 327 -8.05 -0.31 12.14
N PHE A 328 -7.72 -0.99 11.03
CA PHE A 328 -8.34 -2.25 10.67
C PHE A 328 -7.98 -3.37 11.66
N ASN A 329 -6.73 -3.46 12.06
CA ASN A 329 -6.29 -4.47 13.02
C ASN A 329 -6.98 -4.29 14.38
N GLU A 330 -7.04 -3.06 14.90
CA GLU A 330 -7.68 -2.74 16.19
C GLU A 330 -9.21 -2.91 16.13
N GLY A 331 -9.84 -2.55 15.01
CA GLY A 331 -11.29 -2.57 14.87
C GLY A 331 -11.88 -3.92 14.41
N THR A 332 -11.10 -4.75 13.74
CA THR A 332 -11.59 -5.98 13.10
C THR A 332 -10.79 -7.21 13.52
N VAL A 333 -9.49 -7.24 13.25
CA VAL A 333 -8.66 -8.45 13.42
C VAL A 333 -8.51 -8.82 14.90
N LEU A 334 -8.08 -7.89 15.74
CA LEU A 334 -7.81 -8.16 17.16
C LEU A 334 -9.07 -8.51 17.97
N PRO A 335 -10.22 -7.83 17.79
CA PRO A 335 -11.45 -8.21 18.49
C PRO A 335 -11.90 -9.62 18.12
N GLY A 336 -11.87 -9.97 16.83
CA GLY A 336 -12.20 -11.30 16.36
C GLY A 336 -11.27 -12.38 16.94
N LEU A 337 -9.96 -12.12 16.86
CA LEU A 337 -8.93 -13.01 17.38
C LEU A 337 -9.06 -13.24 18.89
N LYS A 338 -9.24 -12.17 19.68
CA LYS A 338 -9.44 -12.25 21.14
C LYS A 338 -10.67 -13.08 21.48
N LYS A 339 -11.79 -12.81 20.82
CA LYS A 339 -13.02 -13.58 21.00
C LYS A 339 -12.79 -15.08 20.74
N ASP A 340 -12.15 -15.41 19.63
CA ASP A 340 -11.87 -16.81 19.25
C ASP A 340 -10.86 -17.51 20.17
N LEU A 341 -10.00 -16.76 20.82
CA LEU A 341 -9.02 -17.28 21.78
C LEU A 341 -9.57 -17.33 23.22
N GLY A 342 -10.75 -16.73 23.48
CA GLY A 342 -11.35 -16.63 24.80
C GLY A 342 -10.65 -15.61 25.71
N LEU A 343 -10.11 -14.51 25.13
CA LEU A 343 -9.35 -13.44 25.79
C LEU A 343 -10.18 -12.17 25.96
#